data_8f967a592eb0bc601d09ee6832cb489b
#
_entry.id   8f967a592eb0bc601d09ee6832cb489b
#
_cell.length_a   1.000
_cell.length_b   1.000
_cell.length_c   1.000
_cell.angle_alpha   90.00
_cell.angle_beta   90.00
_cell.angle_gamma   90.00
#
_symmetry.space_group_name_H-M   'P 1'
#
loop_
_entity.id
_entity.type
_entity.pdbx_description
1 polymer ?
#
loop_
_entity_poly.entity_id
_entity_poly.type
_entity_poly.pdbx_seq_one_letter_code
_entity_poly.pdbx_strand_id
1 'polypeptide(L)'
;MNDWAFMGADREIRNLFGNLQDGTEFRSSRFGVEGTIHDRVEFSTEYDFSGGQANFKDVYLGVKDMPILGSFRFGHFKEPFSLEENTSGRFTTFMERSLGNTFVPGRQTGVMVHDELLEQRITWAIGLFRSGDPFGDSSRDGECNIHIWI
;
A
#
# COMPACT_ATOMS: atom_id res chain seq x y z
N MET A 1 1.78 -12.99 7.27
CA MET A 1 0.46 -13.58 7.58
C MET A 1 0.42 -14.91 6.88
N ASN A 2 0.14 -15.99 7.59
CA ASN A 2 0.09 -17.34 7.04
C ASN A 2 -1.37 -17.75 7.01
N ASP A 3 -1.86 -18.14 5.86
CA ASP A 3 -3.22 -18.65 5.70
C ASP A 3 -3.17 -20.17 5.58
N TRP A 4 -4.07 -20.83 6.30
CA TRP A 4 -4.26 -22.28 6.28
C TRP A 4 -5.65 -22.55 5.75
N ALA A 5 -5.75 -23.30 4.68
CA ALA A 5 -7.03 -23.74 4.14
C ALA A 5 -7.11 -25.26 4.14
N PHE A 6 -8.12 -25.78 4.84
CA PHE A 6 -8.51 -27.17 4.76
C PHE A 6 -9.85 -27.24 4.02
N MET A 7 -9.87 -27.83 2.86
CA MET A 7 -11.06 -27.95 2.03
C MET A 7 -11.46 -29.41 1.90
N GLY A 8 -12.54 -29.77 2.58
CA GLY A 8 -13.23 -31.06 2.37
C GLY A 8 -14.34 -30.86 1.34
N ALA A 9 -14.31 -31.59 0.26
CA ALA A 9 -15.36 -31.56 -0.76
C ALA A 9 -16.02 -32.93 -0.94
N ASP A 10 -17.36 -32.95 -1.00
CA ASP A 10 -18.13 -34.11 -1.37
C ASP A 10 -17.86 -34.54 -2.82
N ARG A 11 -18.21 -35.78 -3.15
CA ARG A 11 -17.94 -36.38 -4.48
C ARG A 11 -18.54 -35.55 -5.62
N GLU A 12 -19.71 -34.96 -5.42
CA GLU A 12 -20.37 -34.10 -6.42
C GLU A 12 -19.61 -32.79 -6.68
N ILE A 13 -19.11 -32.15 -5.63
CA ILE A 13 -18.30 -30.93 -5.73
C ILE A 13 -16.96 -31.20 -6.43
N ARG A 14 -16.34 -32.37 -6.17
CA ARG A 14 -15.11 -32.76 -6.87
C ARG A 14 -15.29 -32.96 -8.35
N ASN A 15 -16.46 -33.45 -8.76
CA ASN A 15 -16.79 -33.69 -10.17
C ASN A 15 -17.03 -32.37 -10.93
N LEU A 16 -17.50 -31.32 -10.23
CA LEU A 16 -17.79 -30.02 -10.83
C LEU A 16 -16.59 -29.09 -10.86
N PHE A 17 -15.78 -29.08 -9.82
CA PHE A 17 -14.70 -28.10 -9.61
C PHE A 17 -13.30 -28.73 -9.57
N GLY A 18 -13.17 -30.05 -9.76
CA GLY A 18 -11.90 -30.75 -9.64
C GLY A 18 -11.49 -31.02 -8.18
N ASN A 19 -10.29 -31.56 -7.99
CA ASN A 19 -9.74 -31.77 -6.65
C ASN A 19 -9.35 -30.45 -6.01
N LEU A 20 -10.04 -30.06 -4.96
CA LEU A 20 -9.61 -29.01 -4.07
C LEU A 20 -8.38 -29.50 -3.29
N GLN A 21 -7.27 -28.77 -3.40
CA GLN A 21 -6.04 -29.12 -2.69
C GLN A 21 -5.95 -28.31 -1.40
N ASP A 22 -5.64 -28.98 -0.32
CA ASP A 22 -5.26 -28.33 0.92
C ASP A 22 -3.88 -27.69 0.72
N GLY A 23 -3.75 -26.45 1.14
CA GLY A 23 -2.50 -25.72 0.97
C GLY A 23 -2.22 -24.77 2.11
N THR A 24 -0.95 -24.43 2.24
CA THR A 24 -0.48 -23.35 3.08
C THR A 24 0.18 -22.32 2.19
N GLU A 25 -0.23 -21.07 2.32
CA GLU A 25 0.33 -19.96 1.55
C GLU A 25 0.83 -18.86 2.48
N PHE A 26 1.98 -18.30 2.13
CA PHE A 26 2.43 -17.04 2.73
C PHE A 26 1.73 -15.88 2.02
N ARG A 27 0.68 -15.38 2.61
CA ARG A 27 -0.08 -14.25 2.08
C ARG A 27 0.70 -12.93 2.12
N SER A 28 1.59 -12.77 3.06
CA SER A 28 2.53 -11.64 3.11
C SER A 28 3.81 -12.04 3.82
N SER A 29 4.94 -11.78 3.18
CA SER A 29 6.27 -11.95 3.75
C SER A 29 7.05 -10.67 3.49
N ARG A 30 7.00 -9.72 4.42
CA ARG A 30 7.55 -8.39 4.24
C ARG A 30 8.83 -8.22 5.03
N PHE A 31 9.79 -7.60 4.37
CA PHE A 31 11.01 -7.12 4.96
C PHE A 31 11.15 -5.63 4.65
N GLY A 32 11.41 -4.83 5.64
CA GLY A 32 11.56 -3.39 5.47
C GLY A 32 12.49 -2.77 6.48
N VAL A 33 13.05 -1.64 6.10
CA VAL A 33 13.85 -0.77 6.94
C VAL A 33 13.25 0.62 6.84
N GLU A 34 12.94 1.21 7.99
CA GLU A 34 12.47 2.56 8.09
C GLU A 34 13.26 3.33 9.14
N GLY A 35 13.39 4.62 8.97
CA GLY A 35 14.12 5.42 9.93
C GLY A 35 14.02 6.92 9.66
N THR A 36 14.60 7.68 10.61
CA THR A 36 14.70 9.13 10.50
C THR A 36 16.15 9.54 10.76
N ILE A 37 16.67 10.41 9.92
CA ILE A 37 18.03 10.96 10.00
C ILE A 37 17.90 12.41 10.45
N HIS A 38 18.61 12.78 11.54
CA HIS A 38 18.59 14.13 12.13
C HIS A 38 17.18 14.67 12.39
N ASP A 39 16.24 13.79 12.74
CA ASP A 39 14.83 14.08 13.03
C ASP A 39 14.04 14.76 11.89
N ARG A 40 14.68 14.99 10.75
CA ARG A 40 14.09 15.70 9.61
C ARG A 40 13.94 14.86 8.34
N VAL A 41 14.87 13.96 8.08
CA VAL A 41 14.82 13.13 6.87
C VAL A 41 14.29 11.76 7.22
N GLU A 42 13.11 11.43 6.75
CA GLU A 42 12.54 10.11 6.87
C GLU A 42 12.84 9.26 5.64
N PHE A 43 13.02 7.98 5.83
CA PHE A 43 13.10 7.02 4.74
C PHE A 43 12.39 5.73 5.12
N SER A 44 11.84 5.07 4.11
CA SER A 44 11.28 3.74 4.25
C SER A 44 11.61 2.93 3.01
N THR A 45 11.89 1.65 3.22
CA THR A 45 12.11 0.69 2.15
C THR A 45 11.48 -0.62 2.59
N GLU A 46 10.36 -1.00 1.99
CA GLU A 46 9.64 -2.23 2.30
C GLU A 46 9.46 -3.08 1.04
N TYR A 47 9.79 -4.36 1.16
CA TYR A 47 9.63 -5.38 0.12
C TYR A 47 8.70 -6.48 0.61
N ASP A 48 7.89 -7.02 -0.30
CA ASP A 48 7.05 -8.19 -0.04
C ASP A 48 7.51 -9.34 -0.94
N PHE A 49 7.82 -10.47 -0.32
CA PHE A 49 8.30 -11.69 -0.98
C PHE A 49 7.20 -12.76 -1.10
N SER A 50 5.95 -12.41 -0.86
CA SER A 50 4.83 -13.33 -1.04
C SER A 50 4.68 -13.71 -2.52
N GLY A 51 4.29 -14.96 -2.76
CA GLY A 51 4.12 -15.47 -4.13
C GLY A 51 5.42 -15.74 -4.89
N GLY A 52 6.58 -15.73 -4.21
CA GLY A 52 7.88 -16.06 -4.83
C GLY A 52 8.49 -14.95 -5.69
N GLN A 53 7.95 -13.76 -5.65
CA GLN A 53 8.47 -12.56 -6.33
C GLN A 53 8.70 -11.44 -5.31
N ALA A 54 9.72 -10.62 -5.55
CA ALA A 54 9.96 -9.43 -4.75
C ALA A 54 9.14 -8.25 -5.30
N ASN A 55 8.18 -7.78 -4.54
CA ASN A 55 7.37 -6.63 -4.89
C ASN A 55 7.71 -5.44 -4.00
N PHE A 56 7.91 -4.28 -4.61
CA PHE A 56 8.07 -3.03 -3.88
C PHE A 56 6.76 -2.67 -3.17
N LYS A 57 6.87 -2.31 -1.90
CA LYS A 57 5.77 -1.73 -1.12
C LYS A 57 6.02 -0.25 -0.90
N ASP A 58 6.43 0.15 0.27
CA ASP A 58 6.73 1.54 0.55
C ASP A 58 8.23 1.79 0.38
N VAL A 59 8.62 2.51 -0.66
CA VAL A 59 10.00 2.91 -0.93
C VAL A 59 10.01 4.41 -1.18
N TYR A 60 10.32 5.18 -0.15
CA TYR A 60 10.29 6.63 -0.23
C TYR A 60 11.35 7.31 0.63
N LEU A 61 11.62 8.55 0.28
CA LEU A 61 12.36 9.51 1.09
C LEU A 61 11.46 10.71 1.37
N GLY A 62 11.58 11.26 2.56
CA GLY A 62 10.81 12.44 2.95
C GLY A 62 11.61 13.42 3.78
N VAL A 63 11.13 14.65 3.83
CA VAL A 63 11.64 15.71 4.70
C VAL A 63 10.49 16.22 5.55
N LYS A 64 10.66 16.16 6.86
CA LYS A 64 9.67 16.61 7.86
C LYS A 64 9.92 18.03 8.30
N ASP A 65 8.92 18.62 8.90
CA ASP A 65 8.99 19.91 9.60
C ASP A 65 9.56 21.04 8.74
N MET A 66 9.14 21.10 7.47
CA MET A 66 9.45 22.26 6.65
C MET A 66 8.54 23.42 7.04
N PRO A 67 9.11 24.62 7.29
CA PRO A 67 8.31 25.79 7.56
C PRO A 67 7.38 26.07 6.37
N ILE A 68 6.08 26.22 6.61
CA ILE A 68 5.03 26.52 5.63
C ILE A 68 4.46 25.28 4.90
N LEU A 69 5.28 24.31 4.51
CA LEU A 69 4.87 23.18 3.69
C LEU A 69 4.61 21.90 4.49
N GLY A 70 4.94 21.88 5.80
CA GLY A 70 4.83 20.67 6.60
C GLY A 70 5.85 19.61 6.20
N SER A 71 5.40 18.49 5.70
CA SER A 71 6.27 17.36 5.31
C SER A 71 6.19 17.11 3.82
N PHE A 72 7.33 16.86 3.20
CA PHE A 72 7.45 16.48 1.79
C PHE A 72 7.90 15.03 1.68
N ARG A 73 7.30 14.27 0.78
CA ARG A 73 7.65 12.88 0.52
C ARG A 73 7.73 12.62 -0.98
N PHE A 74 8.72 11.84 -1.41
CA PHE A 74 8.84 11.39 -2.78
C PHE A 74 9.26 9.91 -2.84
N GLY A 75 8.76 9.18 -3.82
CA GLY A 75 9.03 7.78 -3.99
C GLY A 75 7.79 6.98 -4.37
N HIS A 76 7.81 5.68 -4.03
CA HIS A 76 6.70 4.76 -4.22
C HIS A 76 6.04 4.49 -2.87
N PHE A 77 4.82 4.95 -2.70
CA PHE A 77 4.07 4.83 -1.44
C PHE A 77 2.57 4.90 -1.69
N LYS A 78 1.79 4.66 -0.65
CA LYS A 78 0.33 4.73 -0.74
C LYS A 78 -0.12 6.17 -0.98
N GLU A 79 -1.03 6.32 -1.92
CA GLU A 79 -1.72 7.58 -2.09
C GLU A 79 -2.57 7.91 -0.86
N PRO A 80 -2.72 9.18 -0.51
CA PRO A 80 -3.57 9.60 0.61
C PRO A 80 -5.06 9.50 0.24
N PHE A 81 -5.48 8.36 -0.31
CA PHE A 81 -6.85 8.07 -0.74
C PHE A 81 -7.41 6.90 0.03
N SER A 82 -8.67 7.01 0.52
CA SER A 82 -9.36 5.99 1.31
C SER A 82 -8.69 5.68 2.65
N LEU A 83 -9.45 5.88 3.70
CA LEU A 83 -9.05 5.51 5.06
C LEU A 83 -8.79 3.99 5.17
N GLU A 84 -9.61 3.19 4.50
CA GLU A 84 -9.48 1.73 4.50
C GLU A 84 -8.17 1.26 3.84
N GLU A 85 -7.76 1.89 2.73
CA GLU A 85 -6.48 1.57 2.08
C GLU A 85 -5.29 1.97 2.95
N ASN A 86 -5.36 3.14 3.58
CA ASN A 86 -4.30 3.64 4.45
C ASN A 86 -4.24 2.93 5.81
N THR A 87 -5.34 2.33 6.26
CA THR A 87 -5.35 1.53 7.48
C THR A 87 -4.53 0.25 7.30
N SER A 88 -3.68 -0.05 8.28
CA SER A 88 -2.94 -1.31 8.29
C SER A 88 -3.90 -2.49 8.41
N GLY A 89 -3.69 -3.54 7.64
CA GLY A 89 -4.48 -4.78 7.71
C GLY A 89 -4.51 -5.45 9.09
N ARG A 90 -3.67 -5.02 10.04
CA ARG A 90 -3.71 -5.48 11.43
C ARG A 90 -4.86 -4.86 12.23
N PHE A 91 -5.40 -3.75 11.76
CA PHE A 91 -6.46 -2.99 12.42
C PHE A 91 -7.79 -3.04 11.68
N THR A 92 -7.87 -3.82 10.59
CA THR A 92 -9.14 -4.05 9.89
C THR A 92 -9.95 -5.11 10.61
N THR A 93 -11.27 -4.89 10.68
CA THR A 93 -12.20 -5.81 11.36
C THR A 93 -12.38 -7.11 10.57
N PHE A 94 -12.32 -7.04 9.25
CA PHE A 94 -12.48 -8.18 8.36
C PHE A 94 -11.15 -8.62 7.77
N MET A 95 -11.04 -9.87 7.41
CA MET A 95 -9.84 -10.45 6.77
C MET A 95 -9.58 -9.85 5.38
N GLU A 96 -10.65 -9.45 4.70
CA GLU A 96 -10.61 -8.80 3.39
C GLU A 96 -11.15 -7.38 3.49
N ARG A 97 -10.65 -6.51 2.62
CA ARG A 97 -11.14 -5.15 2.46
C ARG A 97 -12.47 -5.13 1.72
N SER A 98 -13.19 -4.03 1.81
CA SER A 98 -14.46 -3.85 1.10
C SER A 98 -14.29 -3.97 -0.41
N LEU A 99 -15.35 -4.37 -1.11
CA LEU A 99 -15.36 -4.41 -2.59
C LEU A 99 -15.06 -3.05 -3.20
N GLY A 100 -15.46 -1.96 -2.54
CA GLY A 100 -15.15 -0.59 -2.96
C GLY A 100 -13.65 -0.30 -2.99
N ASN A 101 -12.85 -0.96 -2.16
CA ASN A 101 -11.41 -0.78 -2.13
C ASN A 101 -10.69 -1.28 -3.40
N THR A 102 -11.34 -2.10 -4.22
CA THR A 102 -10.81 -2.54 -5.52
C THR A 102 -10.63 -1.38 -6.50
N PHE A 103 -11.41 -0.32 -6.35
CA PHE A 103 -11.35 0.87 -7.21
C PHE A 103 -10.45 1.98 -6.64
N VAL A 104 -9.88 1.75 -5.47
CA VAL A 104 -9.03 2.73 -4.80
C VAL A 104 -7.60 2.60 -5.34
N PRO A 105 -6.95 3.71 -5.73
CA PRO A 105 -5.55 3.68 -6.10
C PRO A 105 -4.72 3.17 -4.90
N GLY A 106 -3.85 2.23 -5.18
CA GLY A 106 -2.98 1.64 -4.17
C GLY A 106 -1.70 2.46 -3.96
N ARG A 107 -0.56 1.78 -4.11
CA ARG A 107 0.75 2.42 -4.10
C ARG A 107 1.13 2.89 -5.48
N GLN A 108 1.60 4.11 -5.58
CA GLN A 108 2.07 4.70 -6.83
C GLN A 108 3.34 5.51 -6.60
N THR A 109 4.08 5.74 -7.67
CA THR A 109 5.28 6.57 -7.61
C THR A 109 4.89 8.03 -7.79
N GLY A 110 5.32 8.87 -6.86
CA GLY A 110 4.95 10.27 -6.89
C GLY A 110 5.67 11.13 -5.87
N VAL A 111 5.15 12.34 -5.75
CA VAL A 111 5.56 13.32 -4.76
C VAL A 111 4.33 13.81 -4.01
N MET A 112 4.48 14.05 -2.73
CA MET A 112 3.39 14.49 -1.86
C MET A 112 3.90 15.49 -0.83
N VAL A 113 3.07 16.48 -0.58
CA VAL A 113 3.21 17.40 0.55
C VAL A 113 2.03 17.16 1.48
N HIS A 114 2.30 17.05 2.76
CA HIS A 114 1.25 16.84 3.76
C HIS A 114 1.61 17.51 5.08
N ASP A 115 0.58 17.88 5.83
CA ASP A 115 0.75 18.44 7.16
C ASP A 115 -0.46 18.13 8.05
N GLU A 116 -0.24 18.29 9.35
CA GLU A 116 -1.25 18.13 10.38
C GLU A 116 -1.44 19.46 11.10
N LEU A 117 -2.67 19.95 11.14
CA LEU A 117 -3.04 21.19 11.76
C LEU A 117 -3.93 20.97 12.98
N LEU A 118 -3.97 21.94 13.89
CA LEU A 118 -4.87 21.96 15.07
C LEU A 118 -4.75 20.70 15.94
N GLU A 119 -3.54 20.34 16.34
CA GLU A 119 -3.30 19.16 17.18
C GLU A 119 -3.86 17.85 16.54
N GLN A 120 -3.56 17.65 15.25
CA GLN A 120 -3.97 16.47 14.47
C GLN A 120 -5.48 16.36 14.20
N ARG A 121 -6.21 17.46 14.35
CA ARG A 121 -7.66 17.46 14.04
C ARG A 121 -7.95 17.64 12.55
N ILE A 122 -7.02 18.26 11.84
CA ILE A 122 -7.10 18.46 10.39
C ILE A 122 -5.80 17.98 9.78
N THR A 123 -5.91 17.01 8.88
CA THR A 123 -4.79 16.51 8.08
C THR A 123 -5.06 16.84 6.62
N TRP A 124 -4.11 17.43 5.95
CA TRP A 124 -4.21 17.69 4.51
C TRP A 124 -3.02 17.09 3.77
N ALA A 125 -3.26 16.67 2.55
CA ALA A 125 -2.23 16.16 1.67
C ALA A 125 -2.52 16.56 0.22
N ILE A 126 -1.48 16.94 -0.49
CA ILE A 126 -1.52 17.25 -1.93
C ILE A 126 -0.40 16.46 -2.58
N GLY A 127 -0.71 15.67 -3.60
CA GLY A 127 0.27 14.83 -4.27
C GLY A 127 0.07 14.76 -5.77
N LEU A 128 1.17 14.52 -6.45
CA LEU A 128 1.24 14.20 -7.88
C LEU A 128 1.75 12.78 -8.00
N PHE A 129 0.94 11.91 -8.55
CA PHE A 129 1.24 10.50 -8.69
C PHE A 129 1.17 10.07 -10.15
N ARG A 130 2.05 9.15 -10.51
CA ARG A 130 2.03 8.52 -11.82
C ARG A 130 1.50 7.11 -11.66
N SER A 131 0.41 6.81 -12.39
CA SER A 131 -0.09 5.46 -12.52
C SER A 131 0.95 4.60 -13.24
N GLY A 132 1.35 3.50 -12.64
CA GLY A 132 2.36 2.62 -13.21
C GLY A 132 2.53 1.34 -12.42
N ASP A 133 3.29 0.42 -12.98
CA ASP A 133 3.70 -0.82 -12.34
C ASP A 133 4.57 -0.52 -11.10
N PRO A 134 4.55 -1.38 -10.06
CA PRO A 134 5.43 -1.30 -8.89
C PRO A 134 6.92 -1.14 -9.20
N PHE A 135 7.37 -1.58 -10.35
CA PHE A 135 8.76 -1.42 -10.82
C PHE A 135 9.01 -0.16 -11.65
N GLY A 136 8.00 0.72 -11.79
CA GLY A 136 8.15 1.97 -12.54
C GLY A 136 8.20 1.78 -14.06
N ASP A 137 7.78 0.64 -14.55
CA ASP A 137 7.63 0.44 -15.99
C ASP A 137 6.56 1.38 -16.53
N SER A 138 6.85 1.97 -17.66
CA SER A 138 6.00 2.97 -18.27
C SER A 138 4.69 2.34 -18.69
N SER A 139 3.61 2.64 -17.98
CA SER A 139 2.30 2.52 -18.62
C SER A 139 2.34 3.37 -19.88
N ARG A 140 1.94 2.80 -20.99
CA ARG A 140 1.96 3.42 -22.34
C ARG A 140 1.31 4.79 -22.41
N ASP A 141 0.52 5.17 -21.43
CA ASP A 141 -0.35 6.35 -21.48
C ASP A 141 0.06 7.48 -20.54
N GLY A 142 1.10 7.31 -19.72
CA GLY A 142 1.75 8.40 -18.96
C GLY A 142 0.81 9.30 -18.15
N GLU A 143 -0.31 8.77 -17.69
CA GLU A 143 -1.27 9.55 -16.90
C GLU A 143 -0.67 9.96 -15.58
N CYS A 144 -0.65 11.27 -15.34
CA CYS A 144 -0.33 11.86 -14.04
C CYS A 144 -1.63 12.23 -13.34
N ASN A 145 -1.84 11.73 -12.15
CA ASN A 145 -2.98 12.04 -11.31
C ASN A 145 -2.61 13.05 -10.24
N ILE A 146 -3.44 14.07 -10.09
CA ILE A 146 -3.31 15.07 -9.03
C ILE A 146 -4.37 14.73 -7.97
N HIS A 147 -3.93 14.49 -6.75
CA HIS A 147 -4.82 14.21 -5.63
C HIS A 147 -4.68 15.27 -4.54
N ILE A 148 -5.81 15.82 -4.11
CA ILE A 148 -5.90 16.80 -3.02
C ILE A 148 -6.82 16.21 -1.96
N TRP A 149 -6.36 16.19 -0.71
CA TRP A 149 -7.06 15.64 0.45
C TRP A 149 -7.09 16.62 1.62
N ILE A 150 -8.21 16.69 2.27
CA ILE A 150 -8.44 17.47 3.50
C ILE A 150 -9.17 16.59 4.51
#